data_deea934f1bb4488bf3c56a8932bc78d9
#
_entry.id   deea934f1bb4488bf3c56a8932bc78d9
#
_cell.length_a   1.000
_cell.length_b   1.000
_cell.length_c   1.000
_cell.angle_alpha   90.00
_cell.angle_beta   90.00
_cell.angle_gamma   90.00
#
_symmetry.space_group_name_H-M   'P 1'
#
loop_
_entity.id
_entity.type
_entity.pdbx_description
1 polymer ?
#
loop_
_entity_poly.entity_id
_entity_poly.type
_entity_poly.pdbx_seq_one_letter_code
_entity_poly.pdbx_strand_id
1 'polypeptide(L)'
;MQMFFYITCANIKDAKKISSILVKKKLIACANIFNNIQSVFSWKNKVNFSKEVIIMGKTTKKLQTKIISEVKKIHSYEVPCIIFSKISSGNKDFLKWISNSTR
;
A
#
# COMPACT_ATOMS: atom_id res chain seq x y z
N MET A 1 13.29 -1.76 10.58
CA MET A 1 12.00 -2.18 11.15
C MET A 1 11.01 -2.47 10.06
N GLN A 2 10.36 -3.60 10.13
CA GLN A 2 9.40 -4.04 9.12
C GLN A 2 8.02 -3.42 9.38
N MET A 3 7.34 -3.07 8.30
CA MET A 3 6.07 -2.36 8.35
C MET A 3 5.05 -3.01 7.39
N PHE A 4 3.78 -3.00 7.79
CA PHE A 4 2.68 -3.14 6.85
C PHE A 4 2.42 -1.81 6.18
N PHE A 5 1.93 -1.84 4.96
CA PHE A 5 1.32 -0.66 4.35
C PHE A 5 -0.06 -1.00 3.80
N TYR A 6 -0.86 0.03 3.61
CA TYR A 6 -2.25 -0.08 3.15
C TYR A 6 -2.53 1.10 2.22
N ILE A 7 -2.98 0.78 1.01
CA ILE A 7 -3.30 1.78 -0.01
C ILE A 7 -4.64 1.41 -0.62
N THR A 8 -5.54 2.37 -0.80
CA THR A 8 -6.79 2.15 -1.53
C THR A 8 -6.66 2.70 -2.94
N CYS A 9 -7.22 1.99 -3.91
CA CYS A 9 -7.16 2.33 -5.33
C CYS A 9 -8.55 2.26 -5.96
N ALA A 10 -8.72 2.95 -7.07
CA ALA A 10 -10.00 3.00 -7.77
C ALA A 10 -10.36 1.68 -8.47
N ASN A 11 -9.37 0.94 -8.97
CA ASN A 11 -9.60 -0.27 -9.76
C ASN A 11 -8.38 -1.19 -9.73
N ILE A 12 -8.57 -2.40 -10.23
CA ILE A 12 -7.54 -3.44 -10.24
C ILE A 12 -6.34 -3.07 -11.11
N LYS A 13 -6.57 -2.38 -12.19
CA LYS A 13 -5.50 -1.96 -13.12
C LYS A 13 -4.54 -1.01 -12.42
N ASP A 14 -5.08 -0.02 -11.71
CA ASP A 14 -4.27 0.94 -10.95
C ASP A 14 -3.50 0.24 -9.82
N ALA A 15 -4.16 -0.67 -9.11
CA ALA A 15 -3.52 -1.42 -8.02
C ALA A 15 -2.35 -2.26 -8.52
N LYS A 16 -2.49 -2.94 -9.65
CA LYS A 16 -1.42 -3.73 -10.26
C LYS A 16 -0.26 -2.84 -10.71
N LYS A 17 -0.58 -1.70 -11.31
CA LYS A 17 0.44 -0.73 -11.76
C LYS A 17 1.27 -0.21 -10.58
N ILE A 18 0.60 0.28 -9.55
CA ILE A 18 1.26 0.80 -8.34
C ILE A 18 2.13 -0.28 -7.70
N SER A 19 1.56 -1.46 -7.48
CA SER A 19 2.27 -2.58 -6.86
C SER A 19 3.51 -2.99 -7.64
N SER A 20 3.40 -3.10 -8.96
CA SER A 20 4.51 -3.49 -9.83
C SER A 20 5.65 -2.48 -9.78
N ILE A 21 5.31 -1.19 -9.82
CA ILE A 21 6.32 -0.12 -9.77
C ILE A 21 7.07 -0.16 -8.44
N LEU A 22 6.33 -0.29 -7.33
CA LEU A 22 6.93 -0.30 -6.00
C LEU A 22 7.85 -1.52 -5.78
N VAL A 23 7.43 -2.69 -6.25
CA VAL A 23 8.27 -3.91 -6.17
C VAL A 23 9.51 -3.76 -7.04
N LYS A 24 9.34 -3.29 -8.26
CA LYS A 24 10.43 -3.12 -9.21
C LYS A 24 11.49 -2.16 -8.69
N LYS A 25 11.08 -1.09 -8.03
CA LYS A 25 11.97 -0.10 -7.42
C LYS A 25 12.54 -0.55 -6.07
N LYS A 26 12.16 -1.73 -5.60
CA LYS A 26 12.57 -2.29 -4.30
C LYS A 26 12.17 -1.43 -3.11
N LEU A 27 11.08 -0.71 -3.25
CA LEU A 27 10.51 0.09 -2.17
C LEU A 27 9.63 -0.75 -1.27
N ILE A 28 9.06 -1.84 -1.79
CA ILE A 28 8.28 -2.79 -1.03
C ILE A 28 8.79 -4.21 -1.31
N ALA A 29 8.63 -5.09 -0.33
CA ALA A 29 9.01 -6.49 -0.49
C ALA A 29 7.95 -7.26 -1.27
N CYS A 30 6.69 -6.99 -0.98
CA CYS A 30 5.56 -7.65 -1.65
C CYS A 30 4.29 -6.84 -1.49
N ALA A 31 3.30 -7.17 -2.32
CA ALA A 31 1.96 -6.59 -2.24
C ALA A 31 0.91 -7.68 -2.43
N ASN A 32 -0.17 -7.57 -1.68
CA ASN A 32 -1.36 -8.38 -1.82
C ASN A 32 -2.48 -7.46 -2.29
N ILE A 33 -3.21 -7.85 -3.32
CA ILE A 33 -4.26 -7.03 -3.91
C ILE A 33 -5.61 -7.65 -3.61
N PHE A 34 -6.48 -6.87 -2.97
CA PHE A 34 -7.83 -7.29 -2.60
C PHE A 34 -8.82 -6.54 -3.48
N ASN A 35 -9.51 -7.27 -4.35
CA ASN A 35 -10.50 -6.71 -5.26
C ASN A 35 -11.90 -6.73 -4.63
N ASN A 36 -12.84 -6.01 -5.23
CA ASN A 36 -14.25 -5.99 -4.84
C ASN A 36 -14.49 -5.54 -3.39
N ILE A 37 -13.79 -4.50 -2.96
CA ILE A 37 -13.98 -3.92 -1.64
C ILE A 37 -15.08 -2.87 -1.71
N GLN A 38 -16.01 -2.91 -0.75
CA GLN A 38 -17.03 -1.89 -0.57
C GLN A 38 -16.54 -0.91 0.48
N SER A 39 -16.28 0.31 0.08
CA SER A 39 -15.86 1.37 1.01
C SER A 39 -17.03 2.27 1.34
N VAL A 40 -17.15 2.61 2.60
CA VAL A 40 -18.20 3.50 3.13
C VAL A 40 -17.50 4.64 3.84
N PHE A 41 -17.82 5.87 3.45
CA PHE A 41 -17.13 7.04 4.01
C PHE A 41 -18.02 8.27 3.98
N SER A 42 -17.64 9.25 4.79
CA SER A 42 -18.31 10.54 4.83
C SER A 42 -17.62 11.52 3.88
N TRP A 43 -18.41 12.14 3.03
CA TRP A 43 -17.91 13.16 2.10
C TRP A 43 -19.00 14.20 1.95
N LYS A 44 -18.65 15.46 2.18
CA LYS A 44 -19.61 16.60 2.13
C LYS A 44 -20.87 16.36 2.95
N ASN A 45 -20.69 15.87 4.18
CA ASN A 45 -21.74 15.56 5.14
C ASN A 45 -22.72 14.47 4.69
N LYS A 46 -22.30 13.63 3.74
CA LYS A 46 -23.11 12.50 3.26
C LYS A 46 -22.34 11.20 3.41
N VAL A 47 -23.08 10.12 3.64
CA VAL A 47 -22.51 8.77 3.61
C VAL A 47 -22.44 8.34 2.16
N ASN A 48 -21.26 7.99 1.72
CA ASN A 48 -21.00 7.55 0.34
C ASN A 48 -20.52 6.12 0.33
N PHE A 49 -20.80 5.40 -0.76
CA PHE A 49 -20.36 4.05 -1.00
C PHE A 49 -19.55 4.05 -2.29
N SER A 50 -18.47 3.31 -2.30
CA SER A 50 -17.63 3.20 -3.49
C SER A 50 -17.01 1.82 -3.54
N LYS A 51 -16.82 1.29 -4.74
CA LYS A 51 -16.01 0.09 -4.94
C LYS A 51 -14.56 0.50 -5.00
N GLU A 52 -13.73 -0.20 -4.25
CA GLU A 52 -12.30 0.05 -4.24
C GLU A 52 -11.51 -1.25 -4.29
N VAL A 53 -10.23 -1.11 -4.55
CA VAL A 53 -9.25 -2.18 -4.51
C VAL A 53 -8.22 -1.80 -3.45
N ILE A 54 -7.84 -2.74 -2.61
CA ILE A 54 -6.88 -2.50 -1.54
C ILE A 54 -5.56 -3.17 -1.89
N ILE A 55 -4.47 -2.45 -1.71
CA ILE A 55 -3.14 -3.00 -1.72
C ILE A 55 -2.65 -3.05 -0.28
N MET A 56 -2.30 -4.24 0.20
CA MET A 56 -1.59 -4.41 1.47
C MET A 56 -0.26 -5.05 1.16
N GLY A 57 0.76 -4.68 1.91
CA GLY A 57 2.06 -5.29 1.68
C GLY A 57 3.04 -5.01 2.80
N LYS A 58 4.30 -5.33 2.54
CA LYS A 58 5.36 -5.27 3.54
C LYS A 58 6.53 -4.47 3.00
N THR A 59 7.08 -3.65 3.88
CA THR A 59 8.21 -2.78 3.59
C THR A 59 9.02 -2.54 4.87
N THR A 60 9.90 -1.57 4.84
CA THR A 60 10.65 -1.14 6.02
C THR A 60 10.36 0.32 6.32
N LYS A 61 10.54 0.70 7.59
CA LYS A 61 10.23 2.04 8.07
C LYS A 61 10.96 3.14 7.30
N LYS A 62 12.22 2.93 6.97
CA LYS A 62 13.04 3.94 6.29
C LYS A 62 12.55 4.28 4.88
N LEU A 63 11.70 3.45 4.28
CA LEU A 63 11.20 3.65 2.92
C LEU A 63 9.82 4.33 2.86
N GLN A 64 9.19 4.60 3.99
CA GLN A 64 7.84 5.16 4.06
C GLN A 64 7.68 6.45 3.26
N THR A 65 8.56 7.43 3.51
CA THR A 65 8.49 8.73 2.84
C THR A 65 8.64 8.58 1.33
N LYS A 66 9.54 7.71 0.90
CA LYS A 66 9.78 7.49 -0.52
C LYS A 66 8.61 6.79 -1.19
N ILE A 67 7.98 5.83 -0.50
CA ILE A 67 6.77 5.16 -0.99
C ILE A 67 5.64 6.17 -1.17
N ILE A 68 5.41 7.02 -0.18
CA ILE A 68 4.37 8.06 -0.27
C ILE A 68 4.61 8.94 -1.49
N SER A 69 5.84 9.41 -1.67
CA SER A 69 6.20 10.26 -2.80
C SER A 69 5.95 9.56 -4.14
N GLU A 70 6.39 8.31 -4.29
CA GLU A 70 6.21 7.56 -5.53
C GLU A 70 4.75 7.27 -5.83
N VAL A 71 3.97 6.88 -4.83
CA VAL A 71 2.55 6.58 -5.01
C VAL A 71 1.77 7.83 -5.41
N LYS A 72 2.04 8.96 -4.77
CA LYS A 72 1.36 10.23 -5.09
C LYS A 72 1.56 10.64 -6.55
N LYS A 73 2.68 10.32 -7.15
CA LYS A 73 2.96 10.66 -8.55
C LYS A 73 2.07 9.90 -9.53
N ILE A 74 1.59 8.73 -9.17
CA ILE A 74 0.90 7.82 -10.08
C ILE A 74 -0.52 7.46 -9.64
N HIS A 75 -0.93 7.89 -8.45
CA HIS A 75 -2.27 7.60 -7.93
C HIS A 75 -3.32 8.50 -8.58
N SER A 76 -4.49 7.92 -8.89
CA SER A 76 -5.57 8.66 -9.53
C SER A 76 -6.36 9.57 -8.58
N TYR A 77 -6.25 9.35 -7.27
CA TYR A 77 -6.94 10.17 -6.27
C TYR A 77 -6.15 11.44 -5.96
N GLU A 78 -6.87 12.51 -5.72
CA GLU A 78 -6.27 13.76 -5.24
C GLU A 78 -5.66 13.58 -3.85
N VAL A 79 -6.37 12.88 -2.96
CA VAL A 79 -5.91 12.59 -1.60
C VAL A 79 -5.93 11.07 -1.41
N PRO A 80 -4.87 10.37 -1.80
CA PRO A 80 -4.82 8.91 -1.65
C PRO A 80 -4.60 8.49 -0.20
N CYS A 81 -5.18 7.35 0.17
CA CYS A 81 -4.90 6.70 1.44
C CYS A 81 -3.59 5.91 1.30
N ILE A 82 -2.56 6.31 2.01
CA ILE A 82 -1.28 5.62 2.06
C ILE A 82 -0.84 5.60 3.51
N ILE A 83 -1.06 4.49 4.20
CA ILE A 83 -0.78 4.40 5.63
C ILE A 83 0.09 3.19 5.95
N PHE A 84 0.75 3.26 7.09
CA PHE A 84 1.71 2.25 7.53
C PHE A 84 1.43 1.84 8.95
N SER A 85 1.75 0.60 9.27
CA SER A 85 1.66 0.08 10.61
C SER A 85 2.88 -0.79 10.89
N LYS A 86 3.37 -0.74 12.10
CA LYS A 86 4.51 -1.52 12.55
C LYS A 86 4.14 -3.00 12.65
N ILE A 87 5.00 -3.87 12.15
CA ILE A 87 4.88 -5.31 12.38
C ILE A 87 5.56 -5.61 13.71
N SER A 88 4.78 -5.97 14.72
CA SER A 88 5.31 -6.18 16.06
C SER A 88 6.11 -7.48 16.21
N SER A 89 5.73 -8.53 15.49
CA SER A 89 6.43 -9.81 15.50
C SER A 89 6.06 -10.66 14.30
N GLY A 90 6.89 -11.63 14.01
CA GLY A 90 6.69 -12.58 12.93
C GLY A 90 7.82 -13.59 12.91
N ASN A 91 7.75 -14.58 12.01
CA ASN A 91 8.83 -15.52 11.86
C ASN A 91 10.09 -14.82 11.32
N LYS A 92 11.22 -15.11 11.89
CA LYS A 92 12.49 -14.39 11.66
C LYS A 92 12.91 -14.40 10.19
N ASP A 93 12.79 -15.52 9.53
CA ASP A 93 13.21 -15.65 8.14
C ASP A 93 12.36 -14.80 7.20
N PHE A 94 11.06 -14.68 7.44
CA PHE A 94 10.20 -13.80 6.64
C PHE A 94 10.52 -12.34 6.89
N LEU A 95 10.68 -11.93 8.16
CA LEU A 95 11.05 -10.56 8.51
C LEU A 95 12.38 -10.18 7.86
N LYS A 96 13.34 -11.09 7.86
CA LYS A 96 14.63 -10.88 7.20
C LYS A 96 14.46 -10.75 5.68
N TRP A 97 13.57 -11.56 5.10
CA TRP A 97 13.28 -11.48 3.67
C TRP A 97 12.73 -10.11 3.27
N ILE A 98 11.85 -9.52 4.11
CA ILE A 98 11.34 -8.17 3.87
C ILE A 98 12.50 -7.18 3.77
N SER A 99 13.41 -7.20 4.75
CA SER A 99 14.55 -6.28 4.78
C SER A 99 15.49 -6.49 3.61
N ASN A 100 15.74 -7.75 3.23
CA ASN A 100 16.65 -8.09 2.14
C ASN A 100 16.06 -7.77 0.76
N SER A 101 14.75 -7.68 0.65
CA SER A 101 14.06 -7.41 -0.61
C SER A 101 13.87 -5.92 -0.88
N THR A 102 14.22 -5.07 0.06
CA THR A 102 14.00 -3.62 -0.01
C THR A 102 15.28 -2.84 0.19
N ARG A 103 15.30 -1.61 -0.33
CA ARG A 103 16.43 -0.70 -0.18
C ARG A 103 15.97 0.72 0.10
#